data_6ef2999df528062733f1f7a3a7404a79
#
_entry.id   6ef2999df528062733f1f7a3a7404a79
#
_cell.length_a   1.000
_cell.length_b   1.000
_cell.length_c   1.000
_cell.angle_alpha   90.00
_cell.angle_beta   90.00
_cell.angle_gamma   90.00
#
_symmetry.space_group_name_H-M   'P 1'
#
loop_
_entity.id
_entity.type
_entity.pdbx_description
1 polymer ?
#
loop_
_entity_poly.entity_id
_entity_poly.type
_entity_poly.pdbx_seq_one_letter_code
_entity_poly.pdbx_strand_id
1 'polypeptide(L)'
;NPVTALSTVGLLSDNAIGEGSVTYLGRQMIGASERDLRAVRGNDISFIFQEPMTSLNPLHSIERQICESLSLHQGLEGDNARRRAIELLNKVGIRNAIERLTAYPHQLSGGQRQRVMIAMALANGPELLIADEPTTALDVTVQAQILDLLADLKAKDGLSMLFITHDLAIVRRIADRVCVMKGGEIVESGPTAEVFANPQHPYTQPLLAAEPKGRPDPVADTAPEVISAENLRVWF
;
A
#
# COMPACT_ATOMS: atom_id res chain seq x y z
N ASN A 1 -9.50 -1.91 7.64
CA ASN A 1 -10.81 -1.69 6.99
C ASN A 1 -10.68 -0.51 6.01
N PRO A 2 -10.69 -0.76 4.69
CA PRO A 2 -10.57 0.27 3.67
C PRO A 2 -11.67 1.35 3.78
N VAL A 3 -12.88 0.97 4.19
CA VAL A 3 -14.01 1.91 4.35
C VAL A 3 -13.66 3.05 5.31
N THR A 4 -13.04 2.74 6.45
CA THR A 4 -12.60 3.77 7.41
C THR A 4 -11.55 4.71 6.79
N ALA A 5 -10.59 4.16 6.05
CA ALA A 5 -9.56 4.97 5.38
C ALA A 5 -10.17 5.88 4.29
N LEU A 6 -11.08 5.36 3.47
CA LEU A 6 -11.77 6.14 2.43
C LEU A 6 -12.68 7.22 3.01
N SER A 7 -13.31 6.96 4.17
CA SER A 7 -14.14 7.97 4.85
C SER A 7 -13.34 9.20 5.29
N THR A 8 -12.05 9.04 5.62
CA THR A 8 -11.19 10.15 6.08
C THR A 8 -11.05 11.28 5.06
N VAL A 9 -11.20 10.97 3.78
CA VAL A 9 -11.09 11.92 2.67
C VAL A 9 -12.35 12.00 1.82
N GLY A 10 -13.47 11.47 2.32
CA GLY A 10 -14.77 11.54 1.63
C GLY A 10 -14.82 10.77 0.30
N LEU A 11 -14.13 9.62 0.20
CA LEU A 11 -14.14 8.74 -0.98
C LEU A 11 -15.10 7.56 -0.84
N LEU A 12 -16.04 7.61 0.08
CA LEU A 12 -17.12 6.63 0.16
C LEU A 12 -18.14 6.84 -0.97
N SER A 13 -18.88 5.78 -1.29
CA SER A 13 -20.00 5.86 -2.23
C SER A 13 -21.11 6.78 -1.70
N ASP A 14 -21.87 7.40 -2.60
CA ASP A 14 -22.92 8.40 -2.28
C ASP A 14 -24.00 7.91 -1.30
N ASN A 15 -24.17 6.59 -1.19
CA ASN A 15 -25.12 5.97 -0.25
C ASN A 15 -24.52 5.68 1.13
N ALA A 16 -23.26 6.00 1.37
CA ALA A 16 -22.60 5.82 2.65
C ALA A 16 -22.68 7.11 3.49
N ILE A 17 -23.09 6.98 4.74
CA ILE A 17 -23.13 8.07 5.69
C ILE A 17 -21.94 7.91 6.64
N GLY A 18 -21.09 8.94 6.69
CA GLY A 18 -19.98 9.02 7.64
C GLY A 18 -20.41 9.82 8.88
N GLU A 19 -20.33 9.21 10.05
CA GLU A 19 -20.56 9.87 11.32
C GLU A 19 -19.26 9.94 12.15
N GLY A 20 -19.19 10.89 13.06
CA GLY A 20 -18.01 11.09 13.91
C GLY A 20 -17.12 12.24 13.49
N SER A 21 -15.84 12.15 13.82
CA SER A 21 -14.87 13.23 13.58
C SER A 21 -13.56 12.67 13.04
N VAL A 22 -13.08 13.25 11.96
CA VAL A 22 -11.74 13.05 11.41
C VAL A 22 -11.11 14.43 11.23
N THR A 23 -10.02 14.68 11.94
CA THR A 23 -9.34 15.97 11.89
C THR A 23 -7.97 15.83 11.24
N TYR A 24 -7.73 16.58 10.18
CA TYR A 24 -6.43 16.72 9.54
C TYR A 24 -5.94 18.17 9.65
N LEU A 25 -4.77 18.38 10.28
CA LEU A 25 -4.20 19.70 10.55
C LEU A 25 -5.22 20.72 11.15
N GLY A 26 -6.05 20.25 12.10
CA GLY A 26 -7.07 21.05 12.76
C GLY A 26 -8.37 21.26 11.94
N ARG A 27 -8.46 20.71 10.72
CA ARG A 27 -9.64 20.81 9.87
C ARG A 27 -10.47 19.53 9.97
N GLN A 28 -11.78 19.68 10.18
CA GLN A 28 -12.71 18.56 10.16
C GLN A 28 -12.91 18.08 8.70
N MET A 29 -12.68 16.79 8.46
CA MET A 29 -12.76 16.20 7.12
C MET A 29 -14.13 15.60 6.83
N ILE A 30 -14.82 15.03 7.83
CA ILE A 30 -16.17 14.52 7.66
C ILE A 30 -17.15 15.69 7.50
N GLY A 31 -17.87 15.72 6.37
CA GLY A 31 -18.74 16.83 6.02
C GLY A 31 -18.02 18.06 5.45
N ALA A 32 -16.71 17.99 5.19
CA ALA A 32 -15.97 19.05 4.52
C ALA A 32 -16.48 19.28 3.09
N SER A 33 -16.30 20.49 2.57
CA SER A 33 -16.69 20.81 1.20
C SER A 33 -15.84 20.00 0.19
N GLU A 34 -16.43 19.70 -0.97
CA GLU A 34 -15.70 19.00 -2.03
C GLU A 34 -14.45 19.77 -2.49
N ARG A 35 -14.47 21.09 -2.40
CA ARG A 35 -13.30 21.93 -2.68
C ARG A 35 -12.16 21.67 -1.68
N ASP A 36 -12.48 21.58 -0.37
CA ASP A 36 -11.49 21.33 0.67
C ASP A 36 -10.96 19.90 0.60
N LEU A 37 -11.82 18.92 0.31
CA LEU A 37 -11.43 17.53 0.10
C LEU A 37 -10.50 17.37 -1.11
N ARG A 38 -10.77 18.04 -2.23
CA ARG A 38 -9.90 18.01 -3.42
C ARG A 38 -8.53 18.63 -3.17
N ALA A 39 -8.44 19.65 -2.31
CA ALA A 39 -7.16 20.26 -1.96
C ALA A 39 -6.25 19.28 -1.19
N VAL A 40 -6.84 18.35 -0.45
CA VAL A 40 -6.11 17.37 0.38
C VAL A 40 -5.85 16.07 -0.39
N ARG A 41 -6.83 15.59 -1.17
CA ARG A 41 -6.73 14.34 -1.92
C ARG A 41 -5.61 14.38 -2.94
N GLY A 42 -4.68 13.44 -2.89
CA GLY A 42 -3.56 13.30 -3.81
C GLY A 42 -2.47 14.36 -3.64
N ASN A 43 -2.68 15.37 -2.82
CA ASN A 43 -1.68 16.37 -2.45
C ASN A 43 -1.11 16.06 -1.06
N ASP A 44 -1.90 16.29 0.00
CA ASP A 44 -1.46 16.11 1.39
C ASP A 44 -1.65 14.66 1.86
N ILE A 45 -2.74 14.01 1.41
CA ILE A 45 -3.09 12.63 1.72
C ILE A 45 -3.19 11.85 0.42
N SER A 46 -2.33 10.86 0.26
CA SER A 46 -2.31 9.97 -0.90
C SER A 46 -2.66 8.54 -0.53
N PHE A 47 -3.13 7.78 -1.53
CA PHE A 47 -3.56 6.40 -1.39
C PHE A 47 -2.77 5.45 -2.28
N ILE A 48 -2.48 4.27 -1.76
CA ILE A 48 -2.14 3.07 -2.51
C ILE A 48 -3.29 2.10 -2.30
N PHE A 49 -4.03 1.81 -3.38
CA PHE A 49 -5.16 0.89 -3.36
C PHE A 49 -4.72 -0.56 -3.50
N GLN A 50 -5.57 -1.48 -3.06
CA GLN A 50 -5.30 -2.92 -2.97
C GLN A 50 -4.94 -3.55 -4.32
N GLU A 51 -5.54 -3.10 -5.43
CA GLU A 51 -5.36 -3.72 -6.74
C GLU A 51 -4.64 -2.81 -7.75
N PRO A 52 -3.37 -3.10 -8.10
CA PRO A 52 -2.64 -2.34 -9.11
C PRO A 52 -3.26 -2.39 -10.51
N MET A 53 -4.02 -3.45 -10.79
CA MET A 53 -4.64 -3.65 -12.11
C MET A 53 -5.81 -2.71 -12.37
N THR A 54 -6.55 -2.34 -11.33
CA THR A 54 -7.71 -1.46 -11.42
C THR A 54 -7.37 0.01 -11.16
N SER A 55 -6.23 0.25 -10.49
CA SER A 55 -5.78 1.60 -10.11
C SER A 55 -5.03 2.34 -11.23
N LEU A 56 -4.41 1.62 -12.16
CA LEU A 56 -3.75 2.21 -13.32
C LEU A 56 -4.69 2.16 -14.54
N ASN A 57 -4.84 3.28 -15.23
CA ASN A 57 -5.60 3.31 -16.48
C ASN A 57 -4.86 2.53 -17.58
N PRO A 58 -5.40 1.42 -18.09
CA PRO A 58 -4.71 0.59 -19.07
C PRO A 58 -4.51 1.27 -20.44
N LEU A 59 -5.25 2.33 -20.74
CA LEU A 59 -5.21 3.08 -21.99
C LEU A 59 -4.23 4.26 -21.96
N HIS A 60 -3.63 4.56 -20.80
CA HIS A 60 -2.68 5.65 -20.64
C HIS A 60 -1.28 5.12 -20.37
N SER A 61 -0.27 5.76 -20.96
CA SER A 61 1.13 5.49 -20.61
C SER A 61 1.41 5.87 -19.15
N ILE A 62 2.48 5.30 -18.58
CA ILE A 62 2.92 5.63 -17.22
C ILE A 62 3.25 7.12 -17.09
N GLU A 63 3.91 7.70 -18.10
CA GLU A 63 4.19 9.14 -18.15
C GLU A 63 2.93 9.97 -17.99
N ARG A 64 1.90 9.68 -18.81
CA ARG A 64 0.66 10.43 -18.77
C ARG A 64 0.00 10.40 -17.39
N GLN A 65 -0.03 9.25 -16.74
CA GLN A 65 -0.68 9.09 -15.45
C GLN A 65 0.06 9.82 -14.33
N ILE A 66 1.41 9.76 -14.31
CA ILE A 66 2.21 10.50 -13.32
C ILE A 66 2.13 12.01 -13.57
N CYS A 67 2.29 12.43 -14.84
CA CYS A 67 2.28 13.85 -15.19
C CYS A 67 0.92 14.50 -14.97
N GLU A 68 -0.19 13.78 -15.13
CA GLU A 68 -1.53 14.28 -14.82
C GLU A 68 -1.66 14.71 -13.35
N SER A 69 -1.17 13.89 -12.41
CA SER A 69 -1.13 14.24 -11.00
C SER A 69 -0.25 15.46 -10.70
N LEU A 70 0.92 15.54 -11.34
CA LEU A 70 1.84 16.67 -11.19
C LEU A 70 1.27 17.96 -11.76
N SER A 71 0.59 17.89 -12.90
CA SER A 71 -0.07 19.05 -13.52
C SER A 71 -1.22 19.55 -12.66
N LEU A 72 -2.06 18.64 -12.17
CA LEU A 72 -3.25 18.98 -11.40
C LEU A 72 -2.92 19.69 -10.08
N HIS A 73 -1.91 19.21 -9.36
CA HIS A 73 -1.60 19.67 -8.00
C HIS A 73 -0.42 20.63 -7.91
N GLN A 74 0.55 20.56 -8.83
CA GLN A 74 1.76 21.36 -8.82
C GLN A 74 1.86 22.30 -10.03
N GLY A 75 0.95 22.20 -10.98
CA GLY A 75 1.02 22.98 -12.24
C GLY A 75 2.25 22.67 -13.09
N LEU A 76 2.89 21.49 -12.88
CA LEU A 76 4.02 21.05 -13.68
C LEU A 76 3.56 20.48 -15.01
N GLU A 77 4.16 20.99 -16.10
CA GLU A 77 3.82 20.57 -17.46
C GLU A 77 5.08 20.30 -18.30
N GLY A 78 4.89 19.63 -19.44
CA GLY A 78 5.93 19.37 -20.43
C GLY A 78 7.16 18.69 -19.86
N ASP A 79 8.35 19.20 -20.21
CA ASP A 79 9.63 18.60 -19.81
C ASP A 79 9.88 18.66 -18.29
N ASN A 80 9.27 19.60 -17.58
CA ASN A 80 9.39 19.67 -16.13
C ASN A 80 8.65 18.53 -15.45
N ALA A 81 7.39 18.27 -15.87
CA ALA A 81 6.62 17.13 -15.38
C ALA A 81 7.31 15.81 -15.75
N ARG A 82 7.80 15.69 -16.98
CA ARG A 82 8.54 14.51 -17.44
C ARG A 82 9.78 14.23 -16.61
N ARG A 83 10.62 15.24 -16.33
CA ARG A 83 11.80 15.08 -15.46
C ARG A 83 11.42 14.62 -14.07
N ARG A 84 10.38 15.23 -13.49
CA ARG A 84 9.87 14.85 -12.18
C ARG A 84 9.35 13.41 -12.16
N ALA A 85 8.65 12.99 -13.20
CA ALA A 85 8.20 11.60 -13.34
C ALA A 85 9.37 10.60 -13.39
N ILE A 86 10.46 10.93 -14.09
CA ILE A 86 11.68 10.09 -14.11
C ILE A 86 12.29 9.98 -12.70
N GLU A 87 12.40 11.10 -11.97
CA GLU A 87 12.90 11.11 -10.59
C GLU A 87 12.06 10.21 -9.69
N LEU A 88 10.72 10.30 -9.78
CA LEU A 88 9.80 9.48 -9.00
C LEU A 88 9.95 7.98 -9.32
N LEU A 89 10.05 7.61 -10.60
CA LEU A 89 10.26 6.23 -11.00
C LEU A 89 11.62 5.69 -10.50
N ASN A 90 12.67 6.50 -10.56
CA ASN A 90 13.97 6.13 -10.00
C ASN A 90 13.90 5.98 -8.47
N LYS A 91 13.22 6.89 -7.78
CA LYS A 91 13.01 6.86 -6.32
C LYS A 91 12.35 5.56 -5.85
N VAL A 92 11.39 5.04 -6.61
CA VAL A 92 10.74 3.76 -6.30
C VAL A 92 11.48 2.55 -6.87
N GLY A 93 12.67 2.73 -7.44
CA GLY A 93 13.52 1.64 -7.92
C GLY A 93 13.08 1.01 -9.24
N ILE A 94 12.41 1.75 -10.12
CA ILE A 94 12.14 1.32 -11.50
C ILE A 94 13.44 1.48 -12.31
N ARG A 95 13.99 0.38 -12.81
CA ARG A 95 15.15 0.39 -13.72
C ARG A 95 14.73 0.91 -15.09
N ASN A 96 15.62 1.66 -15.76
CA ASN A 96 15.38 2.25 -17.08
C ASN A 96 14.13 3.16 -17.09
N ALA A 97 13.99 4.05 -16.09
CA ALA A 97 12.81 4.89 -15.89
C ALA A 97 12.39 5.65 -17.17
N ILE A 98 13.36 6.12 -17.97
CA ILE A 98 13.09 6.86 -19.22
C ILE A 98 12.31 5.98 -20.22
N GLU A 99 12.72 4.74 -20.40
CA GLU A 99 12.04 3.80 -21.33
C GLU A 99 10.67 3.38 -20.77
N ARG A 100 10.58 3.26 -19.44
CA ARG A 100 9.33 2.84 -18.77
C ARG A 100 8.25 3.92 -18.74
N LEU A 101 8.59 5.19 -18.93
CA LEU A 101 7.61 6.27 -19.05
C LEU A 101 6.63 6.03 -20.20
N THR A 102 7.10 5.58 -21.35
CA THR A 102 6.25 5.34 -22.52
C THR A 102 5.50 4.01 -22.48
N ALA A 103 5.83 3.14 -21.50
CA ALA A 103 5.16 1.86 -21.33
C ALA A 103 3.72 2.04 -20.82
N TYR A 104 2.89 1.06 -21.16
CA TYR A 104 1.53 0.92 -20.65
C TYR A 104 1.49 -0.08 -19.47
N PRO A 105 0.48 -0.01 -18.58
CA PRO A 105 0.40 -0.90 -17.43
C PRO A 105 0.54 -2.39 -17.75
N HIS A 106 -0.04 -2.86 -18.84
CA HIS A 106 0.04 -4.26 -19.25
C HIS A 106 1.43 -4.73 -19.68
N GLN A 107 2.36 -3.81 -19.96
CA GLN A 107 3.75 -4.09 -20.31
C GLN A 107 4.68 -4.19 -19.08
N LEU A 108 4.12 -3.98 -17.89
CA LEU A 108 4.85 -4.00 -16.61
C LEU A 108 4.51 -5.27 -15.82
N SER A 109 5.48 -5.79 -15.07
CA SER A 109 5.22 -6.84 -14.08
C SER A 109 4.37 -6.32 -12.91
N GLY A 110 3.77 -7.21 -12.10
CA GLY A 110 2.98 -6.82 -10.93
C GLY A 110 3.74 -5.91 -9.97
N GLY A 111 4.99 -6.26 -9.65
CA GLY A 111 5.84 -5.44 -8.80
C GLY A 111 6.23 -4.09 -9.41
N GLN A 112 6.40 -4.01 -10.74
CA GLN A 112 6.64 -2.75 -11.42
C GLN A 112 5.39 -1.84 -11.39
N ARG A 113 4.20 -2.40 -11.61
CA ARG A 113 2.94 -1.64 -11.49
C ARG A 113 2.75 -1.12 -10.07
N GLN A 114 3.04 -1.93 -9.06
CA GLN A 114 2.99 -1.50 -7.66
C GLN A 114 3.94 -0.33 -7.38
N ARG A 115 5.18 -0.40 -7.88
CA ARG A 115 6.15 0.70 -7.76
C ARG A 115 5.68 1.97 -8.48
N VAL A 116 5.04 1.85 -9.64
CA VAL A 116 4.44 2.99 -10.36
C VAL A 116 3.32 3.61 -9.53
N MET A 117 2.44 2.81 -8.93
CA MET A 117 1.38 3.33 -8.03
C MET A 117 1.98 4.08 -6.83
N ILE A 118 3.04 3.53 -6.23
CA ILE A 118 3.76 4.23 -5.16
C ILE A 118 4.35 5.54 -5.67
N ALA A 119 4.97 5.56 -6.87
CA ALA A 119 5.49 6.78 -7.48
C ALA A 119 4.40 7.84 -7.70
N MET A 120 3.23 7.44 -8.17
CA MET A 120 2.08 8.33 -8.34
C MET A 120 1.59 8.87 -6.98
N ALA A 121 1.49 8.02 -5.97
CA ALA A 121 1.09 8.43 -4.63
C ALA A 121 2.08 9.43 -4.00
N LEU A 122 3.37 9.33 -4.34
CA LEU A 122 4.43 10.23 -3.86
C LEU A 122 4.61 11.49 -4.73
N ALA A 123 3.91 11.62 -5.85
CA ALA A 123 4.15 12.66 -6.84
C ALA A 123 4.16 14.06 -6.24
N ASN A 124 3.21 14.33 -5.36
CA ASN A 124 3.00 15.64 -4.75
C ASN A 124 3.65 15.81 -3.36
N GLY A 125 4.42 14.81 -2.89
CA GLY A 125 5.09 14.88 -1.58
C GLY A 125 4.11 14.86 -0.41
N PRO A 126 3.20 13.87 -0.32
CA PRO A 126 2.16 13.84 0.70
C PRO A 126 2.74 13.73 2.12
N GLU A 127 2.03 14.28 3.11
CA GLU A 127 2.35 14.13 4.53
C GLU A 127 1.86 12.79 5.09
N LEU A 128 0.74 12.27 4.53
CA LEU A 128 0.15 11.00 4.90
C LEU A 128 -0.04 10.09 3.68
N LEU A 129 0.50 8.89 3.74
CA LEU A 129 0.25 7.82 2.78
C LEU A 129 -0.64 6.75 3.41
N ILE A 130 -1.80 6.52 2.83
CA ILE A 130 -2.71 5.43 3.22
C ILE A 130 -2.45 4.27 2.26
N ALA A 131 -1.95 3.17 2.79
CA ALA A 131 -1.63 1.97 2.03
C ALA A 131 -2.59 0.84 2.42
N ASP A 132 -3.50 0.52 1.50
CA ASP A 132 -4.49 -0.54 1.69
C ASP A 132 -4.02 -1.82 1.00
N GLU A 133 -3.55 -2.75 1.81
CA GLU A 133 -2.98 -4.03 1.37
C GLU A 133 -1.97 -3.91 0.19
N PRO A 134 -0.96 -3.05 0.29
CA PRO A 134 -0.13 -2.67 -0.87
C PRO A 134 0.76 -3.79 -1.39
N THR A 135 0.75 -4.95 -0.78
CA THR A 135 1.56 -6.12 -1.19
C THR A 135 0.72 -7.34 -1.55
N THR A 136 -0.60 -7.23 -1.52
CA THR A 136 -1.51 -8.32 -1.93
C THR A 136 -1.29 -8.69 -3.39
N ALA A 137 -1.32 -10.00 -3.69
CA ALA A 137 -1.07 -10.58 -5.01
C ALA A 137 0.36 -10.40 -5.57
N LEU A 138 1.34 -10.07 -4.71
CA LEU A 138 2.75 -10.08 -5.06
C LEU A 138 3.45 -11.34 -4.53
N ASP A 139 4.47 -11.81 -5.24
CA ASP A 139 5.33 -12.85 -4.70
C ASP A 139 6.13 -12.36 -3.49
N VAL A 140 6.58 -13.29 -2.64
CA VAL A 140 7.25 -12.98 -1.36
C VAL A 140 8.48 -12.09 -1.53
N THR A 141 9.23 -12.26 -2.61
CA THR A 141 10.44 -11.48 -2.87
C THR A 141 10.08 -10.04 -3.23
N VAL A 142 9.12 -9.85 -4.11
CA VAL A 142 8.65 -8.51 -4.50
C VAL A 142 7.95 -7.83 -3.33
N GLN A 143 7.14 -8.56 -2.55
CA GLN A 143 6.54 -8.05 -1.31
C GLN A 143 7.60 -7.49 -0.36
N ALA A 144 8.68 -8.25 -0.09
CA ALA A 144 9.77 -7.79 0.77
C ALA A 144 10.40 -6.49 0.25
N GLN A 145 10.64 -6.40 -1.05
CA GLN A 145 11.21 -5.19 -1.68
C GLN A 145 10.27 -3.97 -1.60
N ILE A 146 8.96 -4.16 -1.71
CA ILE A 146 8.00 -3.07 -1.56
C ILE A 146 7.94 -2.59 -0.10
N LEU A 147 8.00 -3.52 0.86
CA LEU A 147 8.02 -3.15 2.28
C LEU A 147 9.31 -2.42 2.66
N ASP A 148 10.47 -2.83 2.11
CA ASP A 148 11.73 -2.11 2.28
C ASP A 148 11.66 -0.69 1.72
N LEU A 149 11.09 -0.54 0.52
CA LEU A 149 10.87 0.76 -0.10
C LEU A 149 10.00 1.67 0.78
N LEU A 150 8.88 1.16 1.29
CA LEU A 150 7.98 1.92 2.15
C LEU A 150 8.63 2.29 3.49
N ALA A 151 9.40 1.38 4.09
CA ALA A 151 10.17 1.65 5.30
C ALA A 151 11.24 2.73 5.07
N ASP A 152 11.94 2.69 3.94
CA ASP A 152 12.91 3.69 3.54
C ASP A 152 12.27 5.08 3.35
N LEU A 153 11.12 5.16 2.70
CA LEU A 153 10.35 6.40 2.51
C LEU A 153 9.92 6.99 3.86
N LYS A 154 9.42 6.14 4.77
CA LYS A 154 9.08 6.56 6.14
C LYS A 154 10.30 7.15 6.86
N ALA A 155 11.45 6.47 6.82
CA ALA A 155 12.64 6.89 7.56
C ALA A 155 13.34 8.12 6.97
N LYS A 156 13.41 8.22 5.64
CA LYS A 156 14.18 9.26 4.93
C LYS A 156 13.36 10.51 4.65
N ASP A 157 12.09 10.35 4.30
CA ASP A 157 11.23 11.47 3.90
C ASP A 157 10.32 11.95 5.05
N GLY A 158 10.34 11.30 6.21
CA GLY A 158 9.45 11.63 7.33
C GLY A 158 7.97 11.37 7.04
N LEU A 159 7.68 10.51 6.06
CA LEU A 159 6.33 10.20 5.60
C LEU A 159 5.53 9.47 6.68
N SER A 160 4.39 10.03 7.08
CA SER A 160 3.44 9.33 7.93
C SER A 160 2.70 8.26 7.11
N MET A 161 2.49 7.06 7.68
CA MET A 161 1.77 6.00 6.99
C MET A 161 0.63 5.42 7.82
N LEU A 162 -0.54 5.29 7.21
CA LEU A 162 -1.62 4.43 7.68
C LEU A 162 -1.61 3.14 6.84
N PHE A 163 -1.14 2.05 7.44
CA PHE A 163 -0.99 0.77 6.75
C PHE A 163 -2.13 -0.17 7.13
N ILE A 164 -2.88 -0.64 6.14
CA ILE A 164 -3.97 -1.60 6.34
C ILE A 164 -3.51 -2.94 5.79
N THR A 165 -3.54 -3.97 6.63
CA THR A 165 -3.14 -5.32 6.25
C THR A 165 -3.76 -6.35 7.18
N HIS A 166 -3.87 -7.58 6.70
CA HIS A 166 -4.19 -8.76 7.50
C HIS A 166 -2.95 -9.58 7.88
N ASP A 167 -1.77 -9.20 7.40
CA ASP A 167 -0.50 -9.91 7.66
C ASP A 167 0.20 -9.32 8.89
N LEU A 168 0.22 -10.10 9.96
CA LEU A 168 0.82 -9.72 11.24
C LEU A 168 2.34 -9.55 11.17
N ALA A 169 3.01 -10.30 10.29
CA ALA A 169 4.46 -10.17 10.11
C ALA A 169 4.82 -8.80 9.50
N ILE A 170 3.98 -8.31 8.57
CA ILE A 170 4.12 -6.97 8.01
C ILE A 170 3.92 -5.92 9.11
N VAL A 171 2.86 -6.03 9.91
CA VAL A 171 2.60 -5.08 11.01
C VAL A 171 3.79 -5.00 11.96
N ARG A 172 4.31 -6.15 12.39
CA ARG A 172 5.48 -6.22 13.29
C ARG A 172 6.71 -5.54 12.72
N ARG A 173 6.88 -5.58 11.39
CA ARG A 173 8.04 -5.05 10.70
C ARG A 173 8.00 -3.54 10.47
N ILE A 174 6.82 -2.97 10.17
CA ILE A 174 6.73 -1.59 9.65
C ILE A 174 6.00 -0.63 10.59
N ALA A 175 5.09 -1.12 11.44
CA ALA A 175 4.20 -0.28 12.22
C ALA A 175 4.78 0.05 13.60
N ASP A 176 4.75 1.33 14.00
CA ASP A 176 5.09 1.78 15.36
C ASP A 176 3.91 1.50 16.31
N ARG A 177 2.69 1.68 15.82
CA ARG A 177 1.43 1.46 16.54
C ARG A 177 0.49 0.59 15.72
N VAL A 178 -0.33 -0.18 16.40
CA VAL A 178 -1.33 -1.05 15.78
C VAL A 178 -2.71 -0.78 16.36
N CYS A 179 -3.73 -0.87 15.49
CA CYS A 179 -5.13 -0.93 15.87
C CYS A 179 -5.70 -2.25 15.35
N VAL A 180 -6.12 -3.13 16.24
CA VAL A 180 -6.78 -4.39 15.89
C VAL A 180 -8.25 -4.14 15.74
N MET A 181 -8.82 -4.54 14.60
CA MET A 181 -10.24 -4.34 14.28
C MET A 181 -10.98 -5.68 14.21
N LYS A 182 -12.21 -5.71 14.72
CA LYS A 182 -13.15 -6.82 14.62
C LYS A 182 -14.56 -6.29 14.44
N GLY A 183 -15.28 -6.78 13.43
CA GLY A 183 -16.68 -6.37 13.20
C GLY A 183 -16.87 -4.87 12.96
N GLY A 184 -15.86 -4.17 12.46
CA GLY A 184 -15.90 -2.72 12.22
C GLY A 184 -15.43 -1.85 13.40
N GLU A 185 -15.20 -2.45 14.57
CA GLU A 185 -14.76 -1.76 15.78
C GLU A 185 -13.28 -1.96 16.08
N ILE A 186 -12.61 -0.97 16.65
CA ILE A 186 -11.25 -1.10 17.19
C ILE A 186 -11.38 -1.77 18.56
N VAL A 187 -10.91 -3.01 18.66
CA VAL A 187 -10.97 -3.81 19.89
C VAL A 187 -9.72 -3.70 20.75
N GLU A 188 -8.59 -3.37 20.14
CA GLU A 188 -7.33 -3.14 20.85
C GLU A 188 -6.44 -2.18 20.07
N SER A 189 -5.71 -1.29 20.76
CA SER A 189 -4.74 -0.40 20.13
C SER A 189 -3.59 -0.07 21.08
N GLY A 190 -2.39 0.10 20.52
CA GLY A 190 -1.20 0.43 21.32
C GLY A 190 0.08 0.42 20.49
N PRO A 191 1.23 0.64 21.15
CA PRO A 191 2.54 0.38 20.53
C PRO A 191 2.62 -1.06 20.05
N THR A 192 3.13 -1.27 18.84
CA THR A 192 3.17 -2.61 18.23
C THR A 192 3.89 -3.62 19.11
N ALA A 193 5.03 -3.24 19.68
CA ALA A 193 5.81 -4.11 20.58
C ALA A 193 5.00 -4.56 21.80
N GLU A 194 4.18 -3.70 22.40
CA GLU A 194 3.37 -4.00 23.58
C GLU A 194 2.21 -4.93 23.24
N VAL A 195 1.44 -4.60 22.20
CA VAL A 195 0.28 -5.41 21.78
C VAL A 195 0.72 -6.82 21.36
N PHE A 196 1.85 -6.96 20.68
CA PHE A 196 2.38 -8.27 20.28
C PHE A 196 2.97 -9.06 21.43
N ALA A 197 3.55 -8.40 22.45
CA ALA A 197 4.12 -9.09 23.61
C ALA A 197 3.05 -9.51 24.62
N ASN A 198 2.01 -8.69 24.82
CA ASN A 198 1.00 -8.90 25.84
C ASN A 198 -0.39 -8.44 25.38
N PRO A 199 -1.01 -9.14 24.41
CA PRO A 199 -2.34 -8.80 23.92
C PRO A 199 -3.39 -8.93 25.03
N GLN A 200 -4.20 -7.89 25.21
CA GLN A 200 -5.20 -7.84 26.29
C GLN A 200 -6.57 -8.34 25.84
N HIS A 201 -6.92 -8.08 24.57
CA HIS A 201 -8.26 -8.40 24.10
C HIS A 201 -8.40 -9.89 23.71
N PRO A 202 -9.52 -10.58 24.11
CA PRO A 202 -9.76 -11.99 23.80
C PRO A 202 -9.75 -12.37 22.32
N TYR A 203 -9.92 -11.40 21.43
CA TYR A 203 -9.79 -11.61 19.99
C TYR A 203 -8.33 -11.52 19.51
N THR A 204 -7.55 -10.60 20.06
CA THR A 204 -6.15 -10.39 19.66
C THR A 204 -5.26 -11.57 20.08
N GLN A 205 -5.52 -12.14 21.26
CA GLN A 205 -4.74 -13.25 21.78
C GLN A 205 -4.68 -14.46 20.83
N PRO A 206 -5.80 -15.07 20.40
CA PRO A 206 -5.76 -16.18 19.45
C PRO A 206 -5.28 -15.75 18.07
N LEU A 207 -5.53 -14.52 17.64
CA LEU A 207 -5.06 -13.98 16.36
C LEU A 207 -3.51 -14.01 16.30
N LEU A 208 -2.84 -13.52 17.34
CA LEU A 208 -1.37 -13.55 17.44
C LEU A 208 -0.81 -14.95 17.75
N ALA A 209 -1.57 -15.79 18.44
CA ALA A 209 -1.17 -17.17 18.72
C ALA A 209 -1.28 -18.10 17.49
N ALA A 210 -2.10 -17.72 16.50
CA ALA A 210 -2.30 -18.50 15.27
C ALA A 210 -1.11 -18.43 14.29
N GLU A 211 -0.10 -17.59 14.56
CA GLU A 211 1.15 -17.64 13.77
C GLU A 211 1.76 -19.04 13.83
N PRO A 212 2.05 -19.69 12.69
CA PRO A 212 2.66 -21.01 12.68
C PRO A 212 3.98 -21.02 13.45
N LYS A 213 4.05 -21.82 14.50
CA LYS A 213 5.25 -21.99 15.32
C LYS A 213 5.75 -23.42 15.20
N GLY A 214 7.07 -23.58 15.05
CA GLY A 214 7.70 -24.90 14.99
C GLY A 214 8.22 -25.26 13.62
N ARG A 215 8.68 -26.50 13.50
CA ARG A 215 9.10 -27.14 12.26
C ARG A 215 8.13 -28.26 11.94
N PRO A 216 7.83 -28.53 10.66
CA PRO A 216 7.05 -29.70 10.30
C PRO A 216 7.77 -30.95 10.80
N ASP A 217 7.01 -31.96 11.19
CA ASP A 217 7.57 -33.27 11.50
C ASP A 217 8.30 -33.81 10.26
N PRO A 218 9.51 -34.38 10.44
CA PRO A 218 10.22 -34.96 9.30
C PRO A 218 9.38 -36.10 8.69
N VAL A 219 9.27 -36.07 7.38
CA VAL A 219 8.60 -37.14 6.65
C VAL A 219 9.42 -38.42 6.83
N ALA A 220 8.78 -39.54 7.19
CA ALA A 220 9.44 -40.83 7.32
C ALA A 220 9.97 -41.29 5.96
N ASP A 221 11.17 -41.87 5.93
CA ASP A 221 11.78 -42.43 4.69
C ASP A 221 10.92 -43.47 4.00
N THR A 222 9.98 -44.07 4.74
CA THR A 222 9.02 -45.06 4.25
C THR A 222 7.68 -44.46 3.83
N ALA A 223 7.54 -43.14 3.86
CA ALA A 223 6.30 -42.47 3.44
C ALA A 223 6.07 -42.75 1.92
N PRO A 224 4.83 -43.03 1.50
CA PRO A 224 4.54 -43.22 0.09
C PRO A 224 4.76 -41.93 -0.69
N GLU A 225 5.40 -42.02 -1.83
CA GLU A 225 5.54 -40.90 -2.76
C GLU A 225 4.16 -40.54 -3.32
N VAL A 226 3.75 -39.28 -3.11
CA VAL A 226 2.44 -38.77 -3.54
C VAL A 226 2.50 -38.14 -4.93
N ILE A 227 3.59 -37.48 -5.26
CA ILE A 227 3.83 -36.88 -6.58
C ILE A 227 5.31 -37.00 -6.89
N SER A 228 5.63 -37.51 -8.11
CA SER A 228 6.97 -37.50 -8.67
C SER A 228 6.97 -36.78 -10.02
N ALA A 229 8.00 -36.01 -10.27
CA ALA A 229 8.19 -35.36 -11.57
C ALA A 229 9.64 -35.46 -11.99
N GLU A 230 9.89 -36.18 -13.08
CA GLU A 230 11.20 -36.33 -13.68
C GLU A 230 11.30 -35.48 -14.95
N ASN A 231 12.41 -34.78 -15.12
CA ASN A 231 12.72 -34.00 -16.33
C ASN A 231 11.65 -32.97 -16.75
N LEU A 232 10.88 -32.43 -15.80
CA LEU A 232 9.89 -31.41 -16.07
C LEU A 232 10.56 -30.15 -16.69
N ARG A 233 10.09 -29.80 -17.89
CA ARG A 233 10.55 -28.61 -18.62
C ARG A 233 9.36 -27.73 -18.93
N VAL A 234 9.43 -26.45 -18.56
CA VAL A 234 8.42 -25.45 -18.85
C VAL A 234 9.01 -24.40 -19.78
N TRP A 235 8.33 -24.14 -20.87
CA TRP A 235 8.73 -23.15 -21.88
C TRP A 235 7.69 -22.02 -21.86
N PHE A 236 8.13 -20.77 -21.88
CA PHE A 236 7.29 -19.56 -21.95
C PHE A 236 7.53 -18.85 -23.26
#